data_1b52e3ce30a8a964cb0da208b5d97a1b
#
_entry.id   1b52e3ce30a8a964cb0da208b5d97a1b
#
_cell.length_a   1.000
_cell.length_b   1.000
_cell.length_c   1.000
_cell.angle_alpha   90.00
_cell.angle_beta   90.00
_cell.angle_gamma   90.00
#
_symmetry.space_group_name_H-M   'P 1'
#
loop_
_entity.id
_entity.type
_entity.pdbx_description
1 polymer ?
#
loop_
_entity_poly.entity_id
_entity_poly.type
_entity_poly.pdbx_seq_one_letter_code
_entity_poly.pdbx_strand_id
1 'polypeptide(L)'
;MTEKNIIRRARWAGALALLSYAACAAVSAGHGSNRTLVEVVRGANDRFKDVTVAVHEGYAAIPCASGADGGAMGIHYVNGGLLAAGVVDIERPQAVMYEPTPDGKMMLIAVE
;
A
#
# COMPACT_ATOMS: atom_id res chain seq x y z
N MET A 1 3.94 -88.58 -2.88
CA MET A 1 4.03 -88.21 -4.30
C MET A 1 4.02 -86.70 -4.35
N THR A 2 5.20 -86.15 -4.32
CA THR A 2 5.96 -85.56 -5.43
C THR A 2 5.15 -84.52 -6.23
N GLU A 3 5.44 -83.28 -6.05
CA GLU A 3 6.04 -82.51 -7.12
C GLU A 3 6.53 -81.17 -6.66
N LYS A 4 7.74 -80.91 -7.04
CA LYS A 4 8.52 -79.69 -6.86
C LYS A 4 8.09 -78.63 -7.90
N ASN A 5 7.72 -77.48 -7.48
CA ASN A 5 7.65 -76.32 -8.43
C ASN A 5 8.61 -75.26 -8.01
N ILE A 6 9.62 -75.13 -8.83
CA ILE A 6 10.68 -74.16 -8.82
C ILE A 6 10.09 -72.86 -9.28
N ILE A 7 9.92 -71.90 -8.37
CA ILE A 7 9.57 -70.52 -8.76
C ILE A 7 10.86 -69.73 -8.90
N ARG A 8 11.16 -69.39 -10.15
CA ARG A 8 12.24 -68.52 -10.57
C ARG A 8 12.06 -67.15 -9.93
N ARG A 9 13.04 -66.74 -9.17
CA ARG A 9 13.14 -65.39 -8.66
C ARG A 9 13.49 -64.43 -9.81
N ALA A 10 12.54 -63.64 -10.28
CA ALA A 10 12.79 -62.51 -11.15
C ALA A 10 13.31 -61.34 -10.28
N ARG A 11 14.57 -61.02 -10.43
CA ARG A 11 15.20 -59.84 -9.80
C ARG A 11 14.86 -58.63 -10.65
N TRP A 12 13.91 -57.84 -10.18
CA TRP A 12 13.68 -56.50 -10.76
C TRP A 12 14.61 -55.50 -10.08
N ALA A 13 15.64 -55.11 -10.79
CA ALA A 13 16.48 -53.99 -10.40
C ALA A 13 15.72 -52.70 -10.78
N GLY A 14 14.98 -52.17 -9.85
CA GLY A 14 14.38 -50.85 -9.99
C GLY A 14 15.42 -49.76 -9.74
N ALA A 15 15.89 -49.13 -10.77
CA ALA A 15 16.71 -47.92 -10.67
C ALA A 15 15.86 -46.77 -10.14
N LEU A 16 16.09 -46.37 -8.91
CA LEU A 16 15.54 -45.13 -8.32
C LEU A 16 16.29 -43.94 -8.93
N ALA A 17 15.70 -43.32 -9.94
CA ALA A 17 16.14 -42.01 -10.43
C ALA A 17 15.69 -40.94 -9.44
N LEU A 18 16.61 -40.47 -8.61
CA LEU A 18 16.42 -39.31 -7.77
C LEU A 18 16.45 -38.06 -8.66
N LEU A 19 15.27 -37.54 -9.05
CA LEU A 19 15.13 -36.22 -9.64
C LEU A 19 15.31 -35.22 -8.53
N SER A 20 16.52 -34.66 -8.45
CA SER A 20 16.82 -33.49 -7.64
C SER A 20 16.18 -32.27 -8.30
N TYR A 21 15.00 -31.87 -7.84
CA TYR A 21 14.43 -30.56 -8.17
C TYR A 21 15.24 -29.49 -7.45
N ALA A 22 16.20 -28.89 -8.14
CA ALA A 22 16.81 -27.65 -7.71
C ALA A 22 15.76 -26.54 -7.88
N ALA A 23 15.04 -26.25 -6.81
CA ALA A 23 14.21 -25.05 -6.74
C ALA A 23 15.16 -23.85 -6.72
N CYS A 24 15.42 -23.25 -7.89
CA CYS A 24 15.95 -21.90 -7.98
C CYS A 24 14.90 -20.95 -7.40
N ALA A 25 15.02 -20.66 -6.11
CA ALA A 25 14.38 -19.51 -5.52
C ALA A 25 15.00 -18.27 -6.19
N ALA A 26 14.31 -17.74 -7.20
CA ALA A 26 14.62 -16.41 -7.71
C ALA A 26 14.35 -15.43 -6.57
N VAL A 27 15.40 -15.03 -5.88
CA VAL A 27 15.37 -13.87 -5.01
C VAL A 27 15.14 -12.69 -5.96
N SER A 28 13.89 -12.29 -6.09
CA SER A 28 13.54 -11.00 -6.68
C SER A 28 14.19 -9.95 -5.80
N ALA A 29 15.39 -9.51 -6.17
CA ALA A 29 15.96 -8.30 -5.64
C ALA A 29 14.94 -7.19 -5.95
N GLY A 30 14.14 -6.85 -4.95
CA GLY A 30 13.23 -5.73 -5.03
C GLY A 30 14.08 -4.53 -5.43
N HIS A 31 13.90 -4.04 -6.65
CA HIS A 31 14.35 -2.73 -7.02
C HIS A 31 13.63 -1.78 -6.07
N GLY A 32 14.26 -1.44 -4.97
CA GLY A 32 13.80 -0.36 -4.11
C GLY A 32 13.63 0.83 -5.03
N SER A 33 12.38 1.20 -5.31
CA SER A 33 12.10 2.37 -6.13
C SER A 33 12.79 3.54 -5.44
N ASN A 34 13.75 4.16 -6.11
CA ASN A 34 14.53 5.29 -5.60
C ASN A 34 13.64 6.56 -5.60
N ARG A 35 12.38 6.40 -5.15
CA ARG A 35 11.41 7.49 -5.05
C ARG A 35 11.75 8.38 -3.87
N THR A 36 11.69 9.67 -4.09
CA THR A 36 11.80 10.65 -3.02
C THR A 36 10.60 10.56 -2.08
N LEU A 37 10.75 11.02 -0.85
CA LEU A 37 9.63 11.08 0.10
C LEU A 37 8.44 11.84 -0.49
N VAL A 38 8.71 12.93 -1.21
CA VAL A 38 7.67 13.74 -1.86
C VAL A 38 6.86 12.92 -2.89
N GLU A 39 7.54 12.11 -3.71
CA GLU A 39 6.86 11.25 -4.69
C GLU A 39 6.04 10.17 -4.02
N VAL A 40 6.53 9.60 -2.91
CA VAL A 40 5.79 8.61 -2.13
C VAL A 40 4.53 9.22 -1.53
N VAL A 41 4.65 10.35 -0.84
CA VAL A 41 3.51 11.05 -0.21
C VAL A 41 2.48 11.49 -1.26
N ARG A 42 2.93 12.08 -2.37
CA ARG A 42 2.03 12.47 -3.47
C ARG A 42 1.27 11.29 -4.05
N GLY A 43 1.97 10.18 -4.34
CA GLY A 43 1.33 8.99 -4.89
C GLY A 43 0.32 8.36 -3.93
N ALA A 44 0.63 8.29 -2.64
CA ALA A 44 -0.24 7.74 -1.62
C ALA A 44 -1.54 8.57 -1.45
N ASN A 45 -1.46 9.89 -1.67
CA ASN A 45 -2.56 10.82 -1.41
C ASN A 45 -3.21 11.40 -2.68
N ASP A 46 -2.88 10.87 -3.86
CA ASP A 46 -3.43 11.37 -5.15
C ASP A 46 -4.96 11.31 -5.21
N ARG A 47 -5.57 10.37 -4.49
CA ARG A 47 -7.04 10.24 -4.38
C ARG A 47 -7.72 11.46 -3.79
N PHE A 48 -7.04 12.18 -2.93
CA PHE A 48 -7.58 13.39 -2.29
C PHE A 48 -7.63 14.63 -3.21
N LYS A 49 -7.15 14.55 -4.45
CA LYS A 49 -7.44 15.57 -5.47
C LYS A 49 -8.94 15.73 -5.71
N ASP A 50 -9.71 14.69 -5.42
CA ASP A 50 -11.16 14.77 -5.33
C ASP A 50 -11.56 14.95 -3.86
N VAL A 51 -12.05 16.13 -3.49
CA VAL A 51 -12.49 16.46 -2.12
C VAL A 51 -13.62 15.53 -1.62
N THR A 52 -14.42 14.98 -2.53
CA THR A 52 -15.51 14.07 -2.13
C THR A 52 -14.96 12.76 -1.55
N VAL A 53 -13.78 12.33 -2.00
CA VAL A 53 -13.09 11.17 -1.42
C VAL A 53 -12.67 11.46 0.02
N ALA A 54 -12.11 12.64 0.30
CA ALA A 54 -11.77 13.03 1.66
C ALA A 54 -13.00 13.01 2.58
N VAL A 55 -14.11 13.60 2.14
CA VAL A 55 -15.37 13.60 2.91
C VAL A 55 -15.86 12.17 3.16
N HIS A 56 -15.81 11.32 2.16
CA HIS A 56 -16.24 9.91 2.28
C HIS A 56 -15.33 9.12 3.24
N GLU A 57 -14.04 9.44 3.28
CA GLU A 57 -13.07 8.82 4.22
C GLU A 57 -13.12 9.43 5.63
N GLY A 58 -14.08 10.32 5.92
CA GLY A 58 -14.34 10.85 7.27
C GLY A 58 -13.58 12.13 7.61
N TYR A 59 -13.06 12.83 6.60
CA TYR A 59 -12.49 14.15 6.80
C TYR A 59 -13.60 15.22 6.75
N ALA A 60 -13.57 16.16 7.67
CA ALA A 60 -14.52 17.26 7.76
C ALA A 60 -13.81 18.61 7.75
N ALA A 61 -14.38 19.56 7.02
CA ALA A 61 -13.87 20.91 7.00
C ALA A 61 -13.96 21.54 8.40
N ILE A 62 -12.88 22.15 8.84
CA ILE A 62 -12.86 22.97 10.05
C ILE A 62 -12.91 24.47 9.68
N PRO A 63 -13.30 25.37 10.62
CA PRO A 63 -13.24 26.80 10.39
C PRO A 63 -11.88 27.24 9.88
N CYS A 64 -11.87 28.19 8.94
CA CYS A 64 -10.62 28.69 8.37
C CYS A 64 -9.67 29.18 9.46
N ALA A 65 -8.44 28.66 9.43
CA ALA A 65 -7.35 29.19 10.20
C ALA A 65 -6.71 30.35 9.43
N SER A 66 -6.51 31.47 10.09
CA SER A 66 -5.76 32.61 9.54
C SER A 66 -4.61 32.94 10.49
N GLY A 67 -3.43 33.23 9.93
CA GLY A 67 -2.30 33.69 10.73
C GLY A 67 -2.48 35.11 11.24
N ALA A 68 -1.71 35.50 12.27
CA ALA A 68 -1.72 36.82 12.87
C ALA A 68 -1.42 37.94 11.84
N ASP A 69 -0.71 37.64 10.77
CA ASP A 69 -0.34 38.55 9.70
C ASP A 69 -1.34 38.54 8.52
N GLY A 70 -2.53 38.01 8.69
CA GLY A 70 -3.61 38.04 7.72
C GLY A 70 -3.48 37.12 6.52
N GLY A 71 -2.59 36.12 6.57
CA GLY A 71 -2.48 35.09 5.53
C GLY A 71 -3.57 34.03 5.68
N ALA A 72 -4.31 33.73 4.60
CA ALA A 72 -5.23 32.61 4.56
C ALA A 72 -4.43 31.31 4.34
N MET A 73 -4.69 30.29 5.21
CA MET A 73 -4.05 28.99 5.13
C MET A 73 -5.02 28.02 4.49
N GLY A 74 -5.57 28.10 3.43
CA GLY A 74 -6.49 27.14 2.85
C GLY A 74 -7.56 26.56 3.80
N ILE A 75 -8.39 25.68 3.30
CA ILE A 75 -9.44 25.00 4.08
C ILE A 75 -8.93 23.64 4.52
N HIS A 76 -8.80 23.41 5.81
CA HIS A 76 -8.39 22.13 6.38
C HIS A 76 -9.60 21.21 6.49
N TYR A 77 -9.43 20.01 5.99
CA TYR A 77 -10.32 18.89 6.21
C TYR A 77 -9.60 17.90 7.14
N VAL A 78 -10.11 17.72 8.35
CA VAL A 78 -9.47 16.95 9.42
C VAL A 78 -10.23 15.65 9.65
N ASN A 79 -9.51 14.55 9.74
CA ASN A 79 -10.04 13.30 10.25
C ASN A 79 -9.78 13.22 11.76
N GLY A 80 -10.80 13.50 12.56
CA GLY A 80 -10.70 13.54 14.02
C GLY A 80 -10.28 12.21 14.64
N GLY A 81 -10.63 11.08 14.03
CA GLY A 81 -10.23 9.76 14.51
C GLY A 81 -8.73 9.51 14.31
N LEU A 82 -8.19 9.87 13.16
CA LEU A 82 -6.76 9.76 12.88
C LEU A 82 -5.94 10.73 13.73
N LEU A 83 -6.44 11.96 13.89
CA LEU A 83 -5.82 12.95 14.76
C LEU A 83 -5.74 12.47 16.21
N ALA A 84 -6.83 11.91 16.74
CA ALA A 84 -6.88 11.39 18.11
C ALA A 84 -5.98 10.15 18.30
N ALA A 85 -5.76 9.36 17.26
CA ALA A 85 -4.86 8.21 17.32
C ALA A 85 -3.38 8.63 17.45
N GLY A 86 -3.01 9.83 17.00
CA GLY A 86 -1.66 10.38 17.16
C GLY A 86 -0.57 9.64 16.37
N VAL A 87 -0.95 8.88 15.34
CA VAL A 87 -0.02 8.10 14.51
C VAL A 87 0.20 8.83 13.19
N VAL A 88 1.46 9.02 12.80
CA VAL A 88 1.81 9.57 11.49
C VAL A 88 1.82 8.44 10.47
N ASP A 89 0.95 8.56 9.46
CA ASP A 89 0.80 7.59 8.39
C ASP A 89 0.73 8.32 7.04
N ILE A 90 1.68 8.08 6.16
CA ILE A 90 1.77 8.76 4.86
C ILE A 90 0.62 8.44 3.91
N GLU A 91 -0.08 7.32 4.12
CA GLU A 91 -1.23 6.91 3.32
C GLU A 91 -2.56 7.43 3.89
N ARG A 92 -2.56 7.78 5.18
CA ARG A 92 -3.72 8.29 5.92
C ARG A 92 -3.34 9.52 6.73
N PRO A 93 -3.11 10.66 6.08
CA PRO A 93 -2.77 11.90 6.76
C PRO A 93 -3.89 12.31 7.72
N GLN A 94 -3.54 13.02 8.78
CA GLN A 94 -4.53 13.47 9.78
C GLN A 94 -5.38 14.62 9.25
N ALA A 95 -4.83 15.42 8.33
CA ALA A 95 -5.54 16.45 7.63
C ALA A 95 -5.12 16.55 6.16
N VAL A 96 -6.03 17.07 5.35
CA VAL A 96 -5.79 17.47 3.95
C VAL A 96 -6.25 18.89 3.77
N MET A 97 -5.51 19.68 3.01
CA MET A 97 -5.76 21.10 2.84
C MET A 97 -6.13 21.43 1.40
N TYR A 98 -7.16 22.23 1.23
CA TYR A 98 -7.66 22.65 -0.08
C TYR A 98 -7.71 24.14 -0.23
N GLU A 99 -7.48 24.60 -1.45
CA GLU A 99 -7.72 25.96 -1.90
C GLU A 99 -8.90 26.01 -2.85
N PRO A 100 -9.93 26.85 -2.61
CA PRO A 100 -11.00 27.08 -3.58
C PRO A 100 -10.46 27.73 -4.85
N THR A 101 -10.80 27.17 -5.99
CA THR A 101 -10.45 27.74 -7.29
C THR A 101 -11.56 28.64 -7.84
N PRO A 102 -11.27 29.58 -8.77
CA PRO A 102 -12.28 30.49 -9.32
C PRO A 102 -13.45 29.82 -10.02
N ASP A 103 -13.27 28.58 -10.50
CA ASP A 103 -14.31 27.74 -11.10
C ASP A 103 -15.14 26.93 -10.07
N GLY A 104 -14.94 27.21 -8.78
CA GLY A 104 -15.70 26.61 -7.68
C GLY A 104 -15.27 25.20 -7.29
N LYS A 105 -14.14 24.72 -7.80
CA LYS A 105 -13.54 23.44 -7.38
C LYS A 105 -12.61 23.64 -6.19
N MET A 106 -12.23 22.50 -5.61
CA MET A 106 -11.25 22.44 -4.53
C MET A 106 -9.95 21.84 -5.05
N MET A 107 -8.86 22.56 -4.92
CA MET A 107 -7.53 22.08 -5.30
C MET A 107 -6.79 21.60 -4.06
N LEU A 108 -6.34 20.35 -4.05
CA LEU A 108 -5.49 19.83 -2.96
C LEU A 108 -4.14 20.53 -2.99
N ILE A 109 -3.78 21.18 -1.87
CA ILE A 109 -2.53 21.93 -1.74
C ILE A 109 -1.56 21.33 -0.73
N ALA A 110 -2.06 20.61 0.30
CA ALA A 110 -1.21 19.97 1.29
C ALA A 110 -1.88 18.74 1.91
N VAL A 111 -1.05 17.89 2.52
CA VAL A 111 -1.43 16.80 3.43
C VAL A 111 -0.57 16.92 4.69
N GLU A 112 -1.16 16.64 5.86
CA GLU A 112 -0.57 16.79 7.19
C GLU A 112 -0.73 15.54 8.05
#